data_076e4c3fc3b7585f13ea9cdd687e74a2
#
_entry.id   076e4c3fc3b7585f13ea9cdd687e74a2
#
_cell.length_a   1.000
_cell.length_b   1.000
_cell.length_c   1.000
_cell.angle_alpha   90.00
_cell.angle_beta   90.00
_cell.angle_gamma   90.00
#
_symmetry.space_group_name_H-M   'P 1'
#
loop_
_entity.id
_entity.type
_entity.pdbx_description
1 polymer ?
#
loop_
_entity_poly.entity_id
_entity_poly.type
_entity_poly.pdbx_seq_one_letter_code
_entity_poly.pdbx_strand_id
1 'polypeptide(L)'
;MNKQSNTYTIVYASVMVILVAAVLAVTSLSLKDKQTRNIEIDKMKQILRSVHIAATADDAQTLYKKYIVDSFVLDDRGGHVDGVDAFAVDVAVQVKLPADRRQLPVFVCRLDNGQQKYIVPMYGAGLWGPIWGYLAVDADGNTVYGAYFAHQGETPGLGAEIETEAFSGQFVGKHLFIAGDFKSVAVEKKGQKPLDGAEYVDAISGGTITSKGVQAMLLNSLEPYRQFFKSLQ
;
A
#
# COMPACT_ATOMS: atom_id res chain seq x y z
N MET A 1 -51.47 -6.50 -25.49
CA MET A 1 -50.59 -5.33 -25.59
C MET A 1 -49.82 -5.41 -26.91
N ASN A 2 -49.81 -4.36 -27.73
CA ASN A 2 -49.11 -4.36 -29.02
C ASN A 2 -47.60 -4.33 -28.73
N LYS A 3 -46.87 -5.45 -29.06
CA LYS A 3 -45.43 -5.59 -28.82
C LYS A 3 -44.55 -4.60 -29.58
N GLN A 4 -45.12 -3.89 -30.55
CA GLN A 4 -44.44 -2.87 -31.35
C GLN A 4 -44.69 -1.45 -30.86
N SER A 5 -45.45 -1.25 -29.76
CA SER A 5 -45.68 0.08 -29.23
C SER A 5 -44.49 0.55 -28.36
N ASN A 6 -44.16 1.83 -28.46
CA ASN A 6 -43.12 2.47 -27.64
C ASN A 6 -43.38 2.26 -26.14
N THR A 7 -44.67 2.31 -25.73
CA THR A 7 -45.07 2.08 -24.34
C THR A 7 -44.70 0.66 -23.86
N TYR A 8 -44.95 -0.36 -24.70
CA TYR A 8 -44.53 -1.75 -24.38
C TYR A 8 -43.04 -1.86 -24.18
N THR A 9 -42.25 -1.27 -25.10
CA THR A 9 -40.80 -1.30 -25.05
C THR A 9 -40.26 -0.61 -23.79
N ILE A 10 -40.81 0.55 -23.44
CA ILE A 10 -40.40 1.32 -22.25
C ILE A 10 -40.73 0.51 -20.97
N VAL A 11 -41.96 -0.02 -20.85
CA VAL A 11 -42.35 -0.78 -19.67
C VAL A 11 -41.53 -2.05 -19.53
N TYR A 12 -41.32 -2.77 -20.63
CA TYR A 12 -40.48 -3.98 -20.63
C TYR A 12 -39.04 -3.68 -20.21
N ALA A 13 -38.42 -2.66 -20.81
CA ALA A 13 -37.06 -2.25 -20.47
C ALA A 13 -36.94 -1.81 -19.00
N SER A 14 -37.92 -1.02 -18.50
CA SER A 14 -37.94 -0.59 -17.10
C SER A 14 -38.02 -1.75 -16.14
N VAL A 15 -38.93 -2.71 -16.41
CA VAL A 15 -39.06 -3.92 -15.55
C VAL A 15 -37.77 -4.75 -15.55
N MET A 16 -37.14 -4.94 -16.73
CA MET A 16 -35.89 -5.66 -16.84
C MET A 16 -34.76 -4.98 -16.04
N VAL A 17 -34.62 -3.64 -16.16
CA VAL A 17 -33.62 -2.87 -15.42
C VAL A 17 -33.84 -2.99 -13.91
N ILE A 18 -35.09 -2.87 -13.46
CA ILE A 18 -35.44 -2.98 -12.02
C ILE A 18 -35.10 -4.38 -11.51
N LEU A 19 -35.44 -5.43 -12.24
CA LEU A 19 -35.12 -6.81 -11.84
C LEU A 19 -33.61 -7.05 -11.75
N VAL A 20 -32.85 -6.63 -12.77
CA VAL A 20 -31.39 -6.74 -12.76
C VAL A 20 -30.79 -5.95 -11.63
N ALA A 21 -31.22 -4.70 -11.41
CA ALA A 21 -30.76 -3.86 -10.31
C ALA A 21 -31.02 -4.50 -8.93
N ALA A 22 -32.23 -5.07 -8.75
CA ALA A 22 -32.60 -5.76 -7.51
C ALA A 22 -31.69 -6.97 -7.24
N VAL A 23 -31.48 -7.82 -8.27
CA VAL A 23 -30.59 -9.00 -8.15
C VAL A 23 -29.16 -8.58 -7.82
N LEU A 24 -28.62 -7.57 -8.51
CA LEU A 24 -27.26 -7.03 -8.24
C LEU A 24 -27.16 -6.45 -6.83
N ALA A 25 -28.17 -5.69 -6.38
CA ALA A 25 -28.19 -5.11 -5.04
C ALA A 25 -28.18 -6.20 -3.95
N VAL A 26 -29.05 -7.19 -4.07
CA VAL A 26 -29.13 -8.33 -3.11
C VAL A 26 -27.80 -9.09 -3.09
N THR A 27 -27.24 -9.40 -4.27
CA THR A 27 -25.94 -10.10 -4.37
C THR A 27 -24.82 -9.29 -3.74
N SER A 28 -24.74 -8.00 -4.05
CA SER A 28 -23.74 -7.09 -3.48
C SER A 28 -23.82 -7.01 -1.95
N LEU A 29 -25.03 -6.84 -1.41
CA LEU A 29 -25.26 -6.79 0.04
C LEU A 29 -24.91 -8.13 0.73
N SER A 30 -25.26 -9.25 0.13
CA SER A 30 -24.97 -10.58 0.70
C SER A 30 -23.49 -10.95 0.71
N LEU A 31 -22.69 -10.33 -0.18
CA LEU A 31 -21.25 -10.58 -0.27
C LEU A 31 -20.40 -9.56 0.51
N LYS A 32 -21.00 -8.46 0.96
CA LYS A 32 -20.28 -7.34 1.58
C LYS A 32 -19.38 -7.76 2.74
N ASP A 33 -19.90 -8.56 3.67
CA ASP A 33 -19.13 -9.00 4.85
C ASP A 33 -17.94 -9.89 4.45
N LYS A 34 -18.14 -10.76 3.47
CA LYS A 34 -17.06 -11.60 2.93
C LYS A 34 -15.99 -10.78 2.23
N GLN A 35 -16.40 -9.77 1.45
CA GLN A 35 -15.47 -8.86 0.78
C GLN A 35 -14.65 -8.06 1.80
N THR A 36 -15.29 -7.48 2.81
CA THR A 36 -14.59 -6.75 3.89
C THR A 36 -13.57 -7.63 4.57
N ARG A 37 -13.96 -8.85 4.96
CA ARG A 37 -13.04 -9.82 5.58
C ARG A 37 -11.86 -10.16 4.67
N ASN A 38 -12.09 -10.39 3.38
CA ASN A 38 -11.03 -10.69 2.42
C ASN A 38 -10.06 -9.52 2.28
N ILE A 39 -10.56 -8.28 2.22
CA ILE A 39 -9.73 -7.07 2.18
C ILE A 39 -8.84 -6.97 3.44
N GLU A 40 -9.39 -7.24 4.62
CA GLU A 40 -8.62 -7.24 5.87
C GLU A 40 -7.54 -8.32 5.88
N ILE A 41 -7.88 -9.55 5.43
CA ILE A 41 -6.92 -10.65 5.31
C ILE A 41 -5.80 -10.29 4.34
N ASP A 42 -6.13 -9.73 3.18
CA ASP A 42 -5.13 -9.32 2.19
C ASP A 42 -4.23 -8.20 2.73
N LYS A 43 -4.79 -7.24 3.46
CA LYS A 43 -4.02 -6.19 4.15
C LYS A 43 -3.03 -6.79 5.15
N MET A 44 -3.47 -7.76 5.99
CA MET A 44 -2.59 -8.47 6.93
C MET A 44 -1.46 -9.21 6.21
N LYS A 45 -1.77 -9.93 5.12
CA LYS A 45 -0.78 -10.63 4.29
C LYS A 45 0.27 -9.68 3.70
N GLN A 46 -0.17 -8.52 3.19
CA GLN A 46 0.70 -7.51 2.60
C GLN A 46 1.65 -6.90 3.65
N ILE A 47 1.14 -6.58 4.85
CA ILE A 47 1.95 -6.10 5.98
C ILE A 47 2.99 -7.14 6.37
N LEU A 48 2.60 -8.40 6.53
CA LEU A 48 3.51 -9.50 6.87
C LEU A 48 4.56 -9.73 5.77
N ARG A 49 4.16 -9.62 4.51
CA ARG A 49 5.07 -9.83 3.37
C ARG A 49 6.17 -8.78 3.30
N SER A 50 5.90 -7.54 3.76
CA SER A 50 6.93 -6.49 3.85
C SER A 50 8.06 -6.81 4.84
N VAL A 51 7.82 -7.75 5.76
CA VAL A 51 8.83 -8.28 6.71
C VAL A 51 9.22 -9.73 6.40
N HIS A 52 9.06 -10.15 5.16
CA HIS A 52 9.43 -11.47 4.64
C HIS A 52 8.68 -12.65 5.29
N ILE A 53 7.50 -12.42 5.84
CA ILE A 53 6.62 -13.45 6.40
C ILE A 53 5.54 -13.77 5.37
N ALA A 54 5.61 -14.98 4.79
CA ALA A 54 4.57 -15.47 3.90
C ALA A 54 3.36 -15.94 4.72
N ALA A 55 2.16 -15.47 4.34
CA ALA A 55 0.91 -15.85 4.97
C ALA A 55 -0.14 -16.25 3.91
N THR A 56 -0.91 -17.28 4.23
CA THR A 56 -2.08 -17.72 3.47
C THR A 56 -3.34 -17.01 3.96
N ALA A 57 -4.48 -17.20 3.31
CA ALA A 57 -5.75 -16.65 3.79
C ALA A 57 -6.18 -17.25 5.14
N ASP A 58 -5.77 -18.50 5.41
CA ASP A 58 -6.20 -19.24 6.60
C ASP A 58 -5.38 -18.89 7.85
N ASP A 59 -4.10 -18.54 7.69
CA ASP A 59 -3.18 -18.26 8.80
C ASP A 59 -2.82 -16.78 8.98
N ALA A 60 -3.17 -15.92 8.02
CA ALA A 60 -2.82 -14.49 8.03
C ALA A 60 -3.18 -13.78 9.34
N GLN A 61 -4.39 -14.02 9.87
CA GLN A 61 -4.83 -13.40 11.11
C GLN A 61 -4.02 -13.87 12.33
N THR A 62 -3.66 -15.14 12.36
CA THR A 62 -2.84 -15.74 13.43
C THR A 62 -1.42 -15.20 13.40
N LEU A 63 -0.81 -15.18 12.22
CA LEU A 63 0.54 -14.66 12.02
C LEU A 63 0.60 -13.15 12.28
N TYR A 64 -0.41 -12.40 11.82
CA TYR A 64 -0.50 -10.98 12.08
C TYR A 64 -0.52 -10.68 13.59
N LYS A 65 -1.37 -11.37 14.36
CA LYS A 65 -1.42 -11.22 15.82
C LYS A 65 -0.14 -11.66 16.53
N LYS A 66 0.60 -12.64 15.96
CA LYS A 66 1.87 -13.09 16.51
C LYS A 66 2.98 -12.06 16.33
N TYR A 67 3.09 -11.50 15.13
CA TYR A 67 4.24 -10.68 14.74
C TYR A 67 4.00 -9.18 14.88
N ILE A 68 2.79 -8.69 14.65
CA ILE A 68 2.45 -7.28 14.83
C ILE A 68 2.04 -7.09 16.29
N VAL A 69 3.00 -6.62 17.10
CA VAL A 69 2.85 -6.51 18.55
C VAL A 69 2.23 -5.20 19.00
N ASP A 70 2.27 -4.19 18.13
CA ASP A 70 1.69 -2.87 18.40
C ASP A 70 1.36 -2.16 17.09
N SER A 71 0.46 -1.19 17.13
CA SER A 71 0.17 -0.29 16.02
C SER A 71 -0.36 1.03 16.55
N PHE A 72 0.06 2.11 15.94
CA PHE A 72 -0.33 3.46 16.34
C PHE A 72 -0.39 4.40 15.12
N VAL A 73 -0.97 5.56 15.34
CA VAL A 73 -1.06 6.61 14.33
C VAL A 73 -0.27 7.82 14.78
N LEU A 74 0.47 8.42 13.87
CA LEU A 74 1.22 9.65 14.09
C LEU A 74 0.59 10.82 13.33
N ASP A 75 0.87 12.02 13.81
CA ASP A 75 0.74 13.27 13.06
C ASP A 75 2.02 13.57 12.24
N ASP A 76 2.02 14.65 11.49
CA ASP A 76 3.16 15.11 10.66
C ASP A 76 4.39 15.55 11.46
N ARG A 77 4.25 15.72 12.78
CA ARG A 77 5.34 16.10 13.72
C ARG A 77 5.90 14.90 14.46
N GLY A 78 5.36 13.69 14.20
CA GLY A 78 5.73 12.45 14.88
C GLY A 78 5.05 12.28 16.24
N GLY A 79 4.04 13.09 16.56
CA GLY A 79 3.22 12.94 17.75
C GLY A 79 2.20 11.82 17.60
N HIS A 80 1.91 11.08 18.70
CA HIS A 80 0.87 10.05 18.68
C HIS A 80 -0.53 10.67 18.62
N VAL A 81 -1.38 10.11 17.76
CA VAL A 81 -2.81 10.45 17.66
C VAL A 81 -3.63 9.38 18.35
N ASP A 82 -4.19 9.72 19.51
CA ASP A 82 -4.96 8.79 20.32
C ASP A 82 -6.35 8.47 19.73
N GLY A 83 -6.84 7.26 19.98
CA GLY A 83 -8.20 6.84 19.63
C GLY A 83 -8.42 6.50 18.15
N VAL A 84 -7.37 6.46 17.34
CA VAL A 84 -7.43 6.07 15.92
C VAL A 84 -6.79 4.70 15.75
N ASP A 85 -7.54 3.76 15.16
CA ASP A 85 -7.01 2.45 14.80
C ASP A 85 -6.15 2.55 13.53
N ALA A 86 -4.85 2.29 13.65
CA ALA A 86 -3.90 2.30 12.54
C ALA A 86 -4.31 1.35 11.40
N PHE A 87 -4.93 0.21 11.74
CA PHE A 87 -5.41 -0.73 10.73
C PHE A 87 -6.59 -0.19 9.93
N ALA A 88 -7.43 0.67 10.51
CA ALA A 88 -8.59 1.27 9.86
C ALA A 88 -8.27 2.51 9.01
N VAL A 89 -7.07 3.09 9.14
CA VAL A 89 -6.68 4.29 8.37
C VAL A 89 -6.65 3.96 6.87
N ASP A 90 -7.40 4.74 6.09
CA ASP A 90 -7.37 4.70 4.61
C ASP A 90 -6.25 5.59 4.08
N VAL A 91 -5.12 4.97 3.74
CA VAL A 91 -3.93 5.67 3.23
C VAL A 91 -4.20 6.37 1.90
N ALA A 92 -5.08 5.84 1.06
CA ALA A 92 -5.45 6.47 -0.21
C ALA A 92 -6.17 7.82 -0.02
N VAL A 93 -6.86 7.99 1.10
CA VAL A 93 -7.45 9.27 1.52
C VAL A 93 -6.37 10.17 2.12
N GLN A 94 -5.52 9.63 3.01
CA GLN A 94 -4.52 10.42 3.73
C GLN A 94 -3.52 11.11 2.80
N VAL A 95 -3.01 10.44 1.77
CA VAL A 95 -2.02 11.01 0.84
C VAL A 95 -2.55 12.22 0.04
N LYS A 96 -3.88 12.39 -0.04
CA LYS A 96 -4.53 13.53 -0.70
C LYS A 96 -4.72 14.73 0.23
N LEU A 97 -4.56 14.55 1.53
CA LEU A 97 -4.68 15.61 2.52
C LEU A 97 -3.38 16.41 2.60
N PRO A 98 -3.45 17.69 3.02
CA PRO A 98 -2.28 18.46 3.43
C PRO A 98 -1.49 17.70 4.52
N ALA A 99 -0.16 17.84 4.55
CA ALA A 99 0.71 17.06 5.45
C ALA A 99 0.29 17.20 6.92
N ASP A 100 -0.07 18.40 7.36
CA ASP A 100 -0.49 18.74 8.73
C ASP A 100 -1.82 18.10 9.17
N ARG A 101 -2.54 17.45 8.28
CA ARG A 101 -3.83 16.79 8.55
C ARG A 101 -3.77 15.28 8.34
N ARG A 102 -2.63 14.75 7.94
CA ARG A 102 -2.48 13.32 7.66
C ARG A 102 -2.41 12.50 8.94
N GLN A 103 -3.09 11.38 8.92
CA GLN A 103 -2.94 10.32 9.89
C GLN A 103 -1.96 9.29 9.31
N LEU A 104 -0.86 9.07 10.02
CA LEU A 104 0.27 8.28 9.58
C LEU A 104 0.34 6.96 10.36
N PRO A 105 -0.27 5.86 9.87
CA PRO A 105 -0.27 4.59 10.59
C PRO A 105 1.10 3.92 10.57
N VAL A 106 1.50 3.36 11.71
CA VAL A 106 2.72 2.59 11.91
C VAL A 106 2.35 1.24 12.52
N PHE A 107 2.89 0.15 12.00
CA PHE A 107 2.76 -1.18 12.56
C PHE A 107 4.12 -1.64 13.09
N VAL A 108 4.14 -2.11 14.33
CA VAL A 108 5.36 -2.58 14.99
C VAL A 108 5.42 -4.09 14.91
N CYS A 109 6.38 -4.59 14.14
CA CYS A 109 6.63 -6.02 14.00
C CYS A 109 7.76 -6.44 14.93
N ARG A 110 7.59 -7.58 15.62
CA ARG A 110 8.65 -8.24 16.37
C ARG A 110 8.88 -9.63 15.78
N LEU A 111 10.07 -9.84 15.23
CA LEU A 111 10.48 -11.10 14.64
C LEU A 111 10.82 -12.14 15.71
N ASP A 112 10.89 -13.43 15.34
CA ASP A 112 11.20 -14.53 16.27
C ASP A 112 12.60 -14.41 16.94
N ASN A 113 13.52 -13.69 16.30
CA ASN A 113 14.84 -13.36 16.87
C ASN A 113 14.83 -12.15 17.82
N GLY A 114 13.64 -11.60 18.14
CA GLY A 114 13.44 -10.44 19.00
C GLY A 114 13.67 -9.08 18.36
N GLN A 115 14.12 -9.03 17.10
CA GLN A 115 14.31 -7.76 16.38
C GLN A 115 12.98 -7.08 16.12
N GLN A 116 12.95 -5.76 16.30
CA GLN A 116 11.81 -4.91 16.02
C GLN A 116 11.96 -4.24 14.66
N LYS A 117 10.85 -4.16 13.92
CA LYS A 117 10.74 -3.47 12.63
C LYS A 117 9.53 -2.56 12.65
N TYR A 118 9.62 -1.43 11.98
CA TYR A 118 8.52 -0.49 11.81
C TYR A 118 8.02 -0.55 10.37
N ILE A 119 6.73 -0.83 10.21
CA ILE A 119 6.11 -0.98 8.88
C ILE A 119 5.20 0.21 8.66
N VAL A 120 5.39 0.90 7.55
CA VAL A 120 4.57 2.04 7.14
C VAL A 120 3.94 1.77 5.78
N PRO A 121 2.66 2.11 5.59
CA PRO A 121 1.99 1.96 4.32
C PRO A 121 2.37 3.10 3.36
N MET A 122 2.29 2.79 2.07
CA MET A 122 2.53 3.71 0.97
C MET A 122 1.39 3.63 -0.03
N TYR A 123 1.05 4.76 -0.66
CA TYR A 123 0.03 4.82 -1.69
C TYR A 123 0.39 5.86 -2.75
N GLY A 124 0.19 5.52 -4.03
CA GLY A 124 0.51 6.36 -5.16
C GLY A 124 -0.26 6.01 -6.43
N ALA A 125 0.19 6.51 -7.55
CA ALA A 125 -0.38 6.27 -8.87
C ALA A 125 0.66 5.65 -9.81
N GLY A 126 0.27 4.57 -10.46
CA GLY A 126 0.98 3.99 -11.59
C GLY A 126 0.51 4.56 -12.91
N LEU A 127 0.70 3.79 -13.99
CA LEU A 127 0.24 4.18 -15.33
C LEU A 127 -1.27 3.95 -15.50
N TRP A 128 -1.78 2.81 -15.05
CA TRP A 128 -3.17 2.39 -15.29
C TRP A 128 -4.07 2.49 -14.06
N GLY A 129 -3.52 2.77 -12.91
CA GLY A 129 -4.30 2.88 -11.69
C GLY A 129 -3.47 3.10 -10.44
N PRO A 130 -4.08 2.98 -9.27
CA PRO A 130 -3.36 3.09 -8.02
C PRO A 130 -2.34 1.96 -7.86
N ILE A 131 -1.24 2.34 -7.23
CA ILE A 131 -0.22 1.45 -6.70
C ILE A 131 -0.11 1.70 -5.20
N TRP A 132 0.21 0.67 -4.43
CA TRP A 132 0.39 0.79 -2.99
C TRP A 132 1.42 -0.20 -2.50
N GLY A 133 1.76 -0.12 -1.24
CA GLY A 133 2.69 -1.05 -0.65
C GLY A 133 2.93 -0.78 0.83
N TYR A 134 3.87 -1.53 1.38
CA TYR A 134 4.35 -1.40 2.74
C TYR A 134 5.87 -1.42 2.73
N LEU A 135 6.48 -0.50 3.46
CA LEU A 135 7.92 -0.48 3.69
C LEU A 135 8.19 -0.81 5.16
N ALA A 136 9.03 -1.80 5.38
CA ALA A 136 9.54 -2.14 6.69
C ALA A 136 10.93 -1.54 6.88
N VAL A 137 11.13 -0.84 8.00
CA VAL A 137 12.37 -0.19 8.37
C VAL A 137 12.90 -0.81 9.66
N ASP A 138 14.20 -0.96 9.77
CA ASP A 138 14.86 -1.43 10.98
C ASP A 138 14.65 -0.48 12.16
N ALA A 139 14.97 -0.95 13.36
CA ALA A 139 14.86 -0.17 14.59
C ALA A 139 15.75 1.10 14.60
N ASP A 140 16.68 1.21 13.66
CA ASP A 140 17.52 2.39 13.44
C ASP A 140 16.79 3.54 12.73
N GLY A 141 15.54 3.34 12.27
CA GLY A 141 14.77 4.34 11.54
C GLY A 141 15.35 4.74 10.18
N ASN A 142 16.31 4.00 9.65
CA ASN A 142 17.02 4.33 8.42
C ASN A 142 17.10 3.18 7.43
N THR A 143 17.47 1.99 7.90
CA THR A 143 17.73 0.85 7.03
C THR A 143 16.44 0.16 6.62
N VAL A 144 16.19 0.02 5.33
CA VAL A 144 15.04 -0.72 4.80
C VAL A 144 15.26 -2.22 5.04
N TYR A 145 14.39 -2.82 5.85
CA TYR A 145 14.40 -4.25 6.10
C TYR A 145 13.73 -5.04 4.97
N GLY A 146 12.64 -4.50 4.42
CA GLY A 146 11.91 -5.12 3.33
C GLY A 146 10.83 -4.21 2.77
N ALA A 147 10.29 -4.58 1.63
CA ALA A 147 9.23 -3.85 0.96
C ALA A 147 8.25 -4.80 0.29
N TYR A 148 7.01 -4.39 0.19
CA TYR A 148 5.98 -5.02 -0.60
C TYR A 148 5.28 -3.97 -1.45
N PHE A 149 5.07 -4.26 -2.72
CA PHE A 149 4.35 -3.41 -3.65
C PHE A 149 3.19 -4.18 -4.28
N ALA A 150 2.13 -3.47 -4.62
CA ALA A 150 0.97 -3.98 -5.33
C ALA A 150 0.41 -2.92 -6.27
N HIS A 151 -0.42 -3.34 -7.20
CA HIS A 151 -1.08 -2.48 -8.18
C HIS A 151 -2.52 -2.91 -8.45
N GLN A 152 -3.33 -2.03 -8.98
CA GLN A 152 -4.71 -2.35 -9.36
C GLN A 152 -4.82 -2.97 -10.76
N GLY A 153 -4.04 -2.50 -11.73
CA GLY A 153 -4.25 -2.88 -13.12
C GLY A 153 -3.07 -2.61 -14.06
N GLU A 154 -1.84 -2.65 -13.53
CA GLU A 154 -0.65 -2.51 -14.36
C GLU A 154 -0.48 -3.71 -15.31
N THR A 155 0.20 -3.51 -16.42
CA THR A 155 0.37 -4.53 -17.46
C THR A 155 1.38 -5.60 -17.02
N PRO A 156 1.03 -6.91 -17.07
CA PRO A 156 1.96 -8.02 -16.82
C PRO A 156 3.20 -7.96 -17.71
N GLY A 157 4.37 -8.26 -17.17
CA GLY A 157 5.66 -8.17 -17.86
C GLY A 157 6.20 -6.74 -18.02
N LEU A 158 5.44 -5.73 -17.57
CA LEU A 158 5.80 -4.32 -17.57
C LEU A 158 5.58 -3.72 -16.16
N GLY A 159 4.65 -2.79 -15.99
CA GLY A 159 4.39 -2.14 -14.71
C GLY A 159 4.01 -3.10 -13.57
N ALA A 160 3.36 -4.21 -13.87
CA ALA A 160 2.98 -5.23 -12.88
C ALA A 160 4.19 -5.90 -12.19
N GLU A 161 5.37 -5.84 -12.80
CA GLU A 161 6.59 -6.42 -12.20
C GLU A 161 7.02 -5.77 -10.88
N ILE A 162 6.41 -4.64 -10.48
CA ILE A 162 6.62 -4.03 -9.15
C ILE A 162 6.20 -4.97 -8.01
N GLU A 163 5.27 -5.91 -8.24
CA GLU A 163 4.83 -6.89 -7.23
C GLU A 163 5.83 -8.04 -7.02
N THR A 164 6.82 -8.17 -7.91
CA THR A 164 7.76 -9.29 -7.85
C THR A 164 8.78 -9.11 -6.74
N GLU A 165 9.22 -10.24 -6.18
CA GLU A 165 10.29 -10.26 -5.19
C GLU A 165 11.63 -9.77 -5.78
N ALA A 166 11.84 -9.95 -7.09
CA ALA A 166 13.00 -9.42 -7.80
C ALA A 166 13.05 -7.88 -7.77
N PHE A 167 11.91 -7.21 -7.79
CA PHE A 167 11.85 -5.75 -7.66
C PHE A 167 11.92 -5.32 -6.19
N SER A 168 11.05 -5.83 -5.33
CA SER A 168 10.98 -5.44 -3.92
C SER A 168 12.25 -5.78 -3.14
N GLY A 169 12.92 -6.88 -3.47
CA GLY A 169 14.17 -7.31 -2.83
C GLY A 169 15.35 -6.36 -3.03
N GLN A 170 15.32 -5.52 -4.09
CA GLN A 170 16.38 -4.52 -4.30
C GLN A 170 16.38 -3.41 -3.22
N PHE A 171 15.28 -3.23 -2.51
CA PHE A 171 15.16 -2.23 -1.45
C PHE A 171 15.82 -2.65 -0.14
N VAL A 172 16.04 -3.94 0.07
CA VAL A 172 16.63 -4.46 1.31
C VAL A 172 18.04 -3.90 1.51
N GLY A 173 18.28 -3.36 2.72
CA GLY A 173 19.56 -2.76 3.09
C GLY A 173 19.78 -1.35 2.55
N LYS A 174 18.82 -0.76 1.81
CA LYS A 174 18.87 0.65 1.40
C LYS A 174 18.58 1.58 2.57
N HIS A 175 19.09 2.81 2.48
CA HIS A 175 18.96 3.82 3.52
C HIS A 175 18.03 4.95 3.08
N LEU A 176 17.16 5.37 4.01
CA LEU A 176 16.22 6.49 3.80
C LEU A 176 16.90 7.85 4.00
N PHE A 177 17.93 7.89 4.87
CA PHE A 177 18.71 9.11 5.15
C PHE A 177 20.14 8.92 4.67
N ILE A 178 20.65 9.91 3.98
CA ILE A 178 22.05 10.00 3.54
C ILE A 178 22.66 11.25 4.13
N ALA A 179 23.77 11.11 4.87
CA ALA A 179 24.43 12.20 5.58
C ALA A 179 23.49 13.04 6.50
N GLY A 180 22.46 12.41 7.07
CA GLY A 180 21.48 13.03 7.95
C GLY A 180 20.28 13.67 7.25
N ASP A 181 20.28 13.75 5.92
CA ASP A 181 19.16 14.24 5.11
C ASP A 181 18.27 13.12 4.64
N PHE A 182 16.96 13.29 4.77
CA PHE A 182 15.97 12.36 4.22
C PHE A 182 15.99 12.42 2.68
N LYS A 183 16.25 11.28 2.03
CA LYS A 183 16.34 11.15 0.57
C LYS A 183 15.36 10.14 0.01
N SER A 184 14.82 9.23 0.86
CA SER A 184 14.09 8.04 0.38
C SER A 184 14.97 7.15 -0.50
N VAL A 185 14.38 6.19 -1.19
CA VAL A 185 15.05 5.33 -2.18
C VAL A 185 14.56 5.70 -3.57
N ALA A 186 15.47 6.05 -4.47
CA ALA A 186 15.13 6.39 -5.84
C ALA A 186 14.89 5.13 -6.69
N VAL A 187 14.14 5.28 -7.79
CA VAL A 187 13.93 4.21 -8.77
C VAL A 187 14.44 4.72 -10.12
N GLU A 188 15.63 4.28 -10.50
CA GLU A 188 16.35 4.80 -11.66
C GLU A 188 16.49 3.74 -12.77
N LYS A 189 16.60 4.22 -14.00
CA LYS A 189 16.93 3.29 -15.10
C LYS A 189 18.27 2.62 -14.84
N LYS A 190 18.35 1.35 -15.17
CA LYS A 190 19.58 0.57 -15.01
C LYS A 190 20.81 1.30 -15.58
N GLY A 191 21.82 1.47 -14.72
CA GLY A 191 23.05 2.20 -15.06
C GLY A 191 22.99 3.72 -14.86
N GLN A 192 21.85 4.28 -14.43
CA GLN A 192 21.73 5.69 -14.03
C GLN A 192 21.79 5.80 -12.52
N LYS A 193 22.26 6.94 -12.01
CA LYS A 193 22.33 7.25 -10.58
C LYS A 193 21.56 8.53 -10.30
N PRO A 194 20.89 8.63 -9.14
CA PRO A 194 20.26 9.88 -8.69
C PRO A 194 21.27 11.01 -8.57
N LEU A 195 20.89 12.21 -8.95
CA LEU A 195 21.74 13.41 -8.85
C LEU A 195 21.88 13.93 -7.42
N ASP A 196 20.91 13.63 -6.57
CA ASP A 196 20.83 14.09 -5.18
C ASP A 196 21.58 13.19 -4.18
N GLY A 197 22.22 12.12 -4.68
CA GLY A 197 22.98 11.17 -3.86
C GLY A 197 22.13 10.16 -3.11
N ALA A 198 20.82 10.06 -3.37
CA ALA A 198 19.96 9.02 -2.80
C ALA A 198 20.46 7.63 -3.20
N GLU A 199 20.20 6.63 -2.37
CA GLU A 199 20.33 5.23 -2.80
C GLU A 199 19.21 4.88 -3.79
N TYR A 200 19.44 3.88 -4.64
CA TYR A 200 18.50 3.59 -5.73
C TYR A 200 18.37 2.10 -6.00
N VAL A 201 17.30 1.78 -6.70
CA VAL A 201 17.00 0.46 -7.27
C VAL A 201 16.76 0.59 -8.77
N ASP A 202 16.92 -0.49 -9.50
CA ASP A 202 16.68 -0.52 -10.94
C ASP A 202 15.17 -0.45 -11.25
N ALA A 203 14.79 0.46 -12.13
CA ALA A 203 13.44 0.57 -12.67
C ALA A 203 13.06 -0.65 -13.52
N ILE A 204 11.77 -0.93 -13.61
CA ILE A 204 11.23 -1.97 -14.48
C ILE A 204 11.44 -1.60 -15.95
N SER A 205 12.06 -2.48 -16.70
CA SER A 205 12.23 -2.31 -18.14
C SER A 205 10.88 -2.30 -18.85
N GLY A 206 10.62 -1.27 -19.65
CA GLY A 206 9.30 -1.07 -20.29
C GLY A 206 8.22 -0.51 -19.35
N GLY A 207 8.44 -0.50 -18.02
CA GLY A 207 7.52 0.04 -17.00
C GLY A 207 7.94 1.41 -16.47
N THR A 208 8.44 2.32 -17.33
CA THR A 208 9.04 3.60 -16.90
C THR A 208 8.07 4.49 -16.13
N ILE A 209 6.81 4.58 -16.54
CA ILE A 209 5.82 5.46 -15.86
C ILE A 209 5.46 4.88 -14.50
N THR A 210 5.23 3.57 -14.42
CA THR A 210 4.94 2.88 -13.15
C THR A 210 6.13 2.98 -12.20
N SER A 211 7.37 2.81 -12.70
CA SER A 211 8.60 2.95 -11.89
C SER A 211 8.75 4.37 -11.33
N LYS A 212 8.45 5.41 -12.11
CA LYS A 212 8.40 6.80 -11.61
C LYS A 212 7.26 7.01 -10.62
N GLY A 213 6.13 6.32 -10.82
CA GLY A 213 5.04 6.30 -9.87
C GLY A 213 5.46 5.71 -8.51
N VAL A 214 6.22 4.61 -8.53
CA VAL A 214 6.79 4.02 -7.29
C VAL A 214 7.75 4.99 -6.62
N GLN A 215 8.64 5.64 -7.34
CA GLN A 215 9.55 6.65 -6.78
C GLN A 215 8.79 7.80 -6.11
N ALA A 216 7.77 8.34 -6.80
CA ALA A 216 6.93 9.40 -6.25
C ALA A 216 6.12 8.92 -5.02
N MET A 217 5.61 7.68 -5.06
CA MET A 217 4.92 7.05 -3.94
C MET A 217 5.83 6.94 -2.71
N LEU A 218 7.05 6.42 -2.88
CA LEU A 218 8.04 6.30 -1.82
C LEU A 218 8.31 7.67 -1.18
N LEU A 219 8.67 8.67 -1.97
CA LEU A 219 8.98 10.00 -1.45
C LEU A 219 7.77 10.62 -0.72
N ASN A 220 6.62 10.68 -1.38
CA ASN A 220 5.43 11.35 -0.85
C ASN A 220 4.82 10.65 0.36
N SER A 221 4.95 9.31 0.44
CA SER A 221 4.42 8.55 1.57
C SER A 221 5.38 8.50 2.76
N LEU A 222 6.70 8.50 2.53
CA LEU A 222 7.68 8.33 3.60
C LEU A 222 8.15 9.66 4.21
N GLU A 223 8.16 10.75 3.44
CA GLU A 223 8.59 12.06 3.96
C GLU A 223 7.81 12.52 5.20
N PRO A 224 6.48 12.34 5.32
CA PRO A 224 5.74 12.67 6.54
C PRO A 224 6.22 11.91 7.79
N TYR A 225 6.78 10.71 7.63
CA TYR A 225 7.34 9.93 8.75
C TYR A 225 8.78 10.34 9.12
N ARG A 226 9.37 11.32 8.44
CA ARG A 226 10.77 11.74 8.63
C ARG A 226 11.13 12.02 10.09
N GLN A 227 10.26 12.71 10.82
CA GLN A 227 10.51 13.04 12.23
C GLN A 227 10.50 11.78 13.10
N PHE A 228 9.55 10.88 12.86
CA PHE A 228 9.47 9.60 13.53
C PHE A 228 10.73 8.75 13.28
N PHE A 229 11.10 8.54 12.02
CA PHE A 229 12.30 7.76 11.68
C PHE A 229 13.56 8.37 12.28
N LYS A 230 13.67 9.71 12.30
CA LYS A 230 14.80 10.41 12.92
C LYS A 230 14.85 10.26 14.44
N SER A 231 13.72 10.09 15.10
CA SER A 231 13.66 9.86 16.54
C SER A 231 14.11 8.46 16.98
N LEU A 232 14.22 7.53 16.03
CA LEU A 232 14.69 6.16 16.25
C LEU A 232 16.21 6.03 16.12
N GLN A 233 16.89 7.00 15.50
CA GLN A 233 18.35 7.04 15.31
C GLN A 233 19.06 7.49 16.59
#